data_6ef8a3285eb54b424d4e88ab74fc3b94
#
_entry.id   6ef8a3285eb54b424d4e88ab74fc3b94
#
_cell.length_a   1.000
_cell.length_b   1.000
_cell.length_c   1.000
_cell.angle_alpha   90.00
_cell.angle_beta   90.00
_cell.angle_gamma   90.00
#
_symmetry.space_group_name_H-M   'P 1'
#
loop_
_entity.id
_entity.type
_entity.pdbx_description
1 polymer ?
#
loop_
_entity_poly.entity_id
_entity_poly.type
_entity_poly.pdbx_seq_one_letter_code
_entity_poly.pdbx_strand_id
1 'polypeptide(L)'
;MKTLDNQTLLYDEDCPLCSLYTTGFIKVGMLDENGKKPFSNLTNEEQIFIDINKASNEIALLDNKNKTVLYGIDSLLKVIGNSFPFIEKIGNVKTIKFFLKKLYSFISYNRKVIIPNKKENGKAIQCIPSFSYKYRILYIVFAIIMTALTLYNFSALLADFPQGNFSRELILSFGQIIFQSIFLLKFDRKTILNYAGNLMTVSLFGSLLLTPILILNLLINI
;
A
#
# COMPACT_ATOMS: atom_id res chain seq x y z
N MET A 1 12.89 -23.57 -0.24
CA MET A 1 12.19 -22.66 -1.18
C MET A 1 13.00 -22.61 -2.47
N LYS A 2 12.35 -22.37 -3.60
CA LYS A 2 13.07 -22.26 -4.88
C LYS A 2 13.35 -20.79 -5.15
N THR A 3 14.63 -20.43 -5.27
CA THR A 3 15.07 -19.05 -5.53
C THR A 3 14.84 -18.69 -7.01
N LEU A 4 14.46 -17.47 -7.26
CA LEU A 4 14.29 -16.93 -8.61
C LEU A 4 15.60 -16.28 -9.05
N ASP A 5 16.35 -16.97 -9.93
CA ASP A 5 17.68 -16.55 -10.38
C ASP A 5 17.59 -15.62 -11.60
N ASN A 6 18.59 -14.77 -11.79
CA ASN A 6 18.74 -13.85 -12.96
C ASN A 6 17.57 -12.87 -13.14
N GLN A 7 16.77 -12.64 -12.12
CA GLN A 7 15.72 -11.64 -12.14
C GLN A 7 15.92 -10.62 -11.02
N THR A 8 15.69 -9.36 -11.33
CA THR A 8 15.91 -8.24 -10.41
C THR A 8 14.62 -7.49 -10.18
N LEU A 9 14.21 -7.37 -8.92
CA LEU A 9 13.02 -6.61 -8.51
C LEU A 9 13.41 -5.15 -8.27
N LEU A 10 12.86 -4.24 -9.08
CA LEU A 10 13.03 -2.80 -8.89
C LEU A 10 12.13 -2.33 -7.76
N TYR A 11 12.68 -1.53 -6.85
CA TYR A 11 11.93 -0.98 -5.73
C TYR A 11 12.24 0.49 -5.49
N ASP A 12 11.28 1.17 -4.90
CA ASP A 12 11.39 2.54 -4.42
C ASP A 12 12.16 2.52 -3.08
N GLU A 13 13.41 2.97 -3.08
CA GLU A 13 14.27 2.96 -1.90
C GLU A 13 13.81 3.94 -0.81
N ASP A 14 13.09 5.02 -1.20
CA ASP A 14 12.54 5.98 -0.28
C ASP A 14 11.21 5.50 0.34
N CYS A 15 10.62 4.43 -0.19
CA CYS A 15 9.39 3.84 0.31
C CYS A 15 9.68 2.70 1.31
N PRO A 16 9.40 2.88 2.61
CA PRO A 16 9.65 1.85 3.62
C PRO A 16 8.91 0.53 3.34
N LEU A 17 7.68 0.62 2.80
CA LEU A 17 6.89 -0.54 2.43
C LEU A 17 7.57 -1.34 1.32
N CYS A 18 8.07 -0.66 0.27
CA CYS A 18 8.76 -1.29 -0.85
C CYS A 18 10.05 -1.99 -0.40
N SER A 19 10.82 -1.33 0.46
CA SER A 19 12.03 -1.89 1.04
C SER A 19 11.73 -3.12 1.93
N LEU A 20 10.64 -3.08 2.69
CA LEU A 20 10.24 -4.15 3.61
C LEU A 20 9.97 -5.45 2.86
N TYR A 21 9.06 -5.46 1.88
CA TYR A 21 8.70 -6.70 1.20
C TYR A 21 9.80 -7.21 0.26
N THR A 22 10.57 -6.32 -0.41
CA THR A 22 11.68 -6.76 -1.26
C THR A 22 12.80 -7.39 -0.43
N THR A 23 13.12 -6.82 0.74
CA THR A 23 14.06 -7.42 1.68
C THR A 23 13.50 -8.73 2.25
N GLY A 24 12.19 -8.80 2.49
CA GLY A 24 11.51 -10.01 2.91
C GLY A 24 11.70 -11.16 1.90
N PHE A 25 11.53 -10.91 0.61
CA PHE A 25 11.73 -11.93 -0.43
C PHE A 25 13.16 -12.49 -0.47
N ILE A 26 14.17 -11.65 -0.24
CA ILE A 26 15.56 -12.11 -0.13
C ILE A 26 15.75 -12.95 1.14
N LYS A 27 15.30 -12.44 2.29
CA LYS A 27 15.47 -13.14 3.59
C LYS A 27 14.84 -14.53 3.61
N VAL A 28 13.71 -14.71 2.93
CA VAL A 28 13.06 -16.03 2.84
C VAL A 28 13.54 -16.86 1.65
N GLY A 29 14.56 -16.40 0.89
CA GLY A 29 15.18 -17.13 -0.21
C GLY A 29 14.31 -17.24 -1.48
N MET A 30 13.34 -16.36 -1.68
CA MET A 30 12.56 -16.29 -2.92
C MET A 30 13.29 -15.57 -4.04
N LEU A 31 14.15 -14.62 -3.68
CA LEU A 31 15.08 -13.92 -4.57
C LEU A 31 16.51 -14.14 -4.10
N ASP A 32 17.48 -14.08 -5.01
CA ASP A 32 18.90 -14.09 -4.67
C ASP A 32 19.32 -12.79 -3.95
N GLU A 33 20.52 -12.75 -3.39
CA GLU A 33 21.04 -11.59 -2.64
C GLU A 33 21.08 -10.32 -3.49
N ASN A 34 21.30 -10.44 -4.79
CA ASN A 34 21.32 -9.36 -5.78
C ASN A 34 19.96 -9.17 -6.49
N GLY A 35 18.94 -9.93 -6.11
CA GLY A 35 17.61 -9.96 -6.72
C GLY A 35 16.76 -8.70 -6.49
N LYS A 36 17.32 -7.63 -5.87
CA LYS A 36 16.66 -6.34 -5.75
C LYS A 36 17.57 -5.19 -6.16
N LYS A 37 17.00 -4.15 -6.77
CA LYS A 37 17.73 -2.96 -7.21
C LYS A 37 16.91 -1.70 -6.95
N PRO A 38 17.51 -0.63 -6.37
CA PRO A 38 16.85 0.66 -6.25
C PRO A 38 16.48 1.21 -7.64
N PHE A 39 15.29 1.80 -7.75
CA PHE A 39 14.83 2.43 -8.99
C PHE A 39 15.78 3.54 -9.47
N SER A 40 16.39 4.28 -8.53
CA SER A 40 17.37 5.34 -8.84
C SER A 40 18.67 4.83 -9.46
N ASN A 41 18.97 3.53 -9.36
CA ASN A 41 20.19 2.91 -9.85
C ASN A 41 20.01 2.22 -11.21
N LEU A 42 18.90 2.52 -11.93
CA LEU A 42 18.68 2.01 -13.28
C LEU A 42 19.79 2.48 -14.22
N THR A 43 20.37 1.53 -14.95
CA THR A 43 21.36 1.83 -15.99
C THR A 43 20.68 2.33 -17.27
N ASN A 44 21.43 3.03 -18.12
CA ASN A 44 20.90 3.51 -19.42
C ASN A 44 20.42 2.34 -20.30
N GLU A 45 21.08 1.19 -20.23
CA GLU A 45 20.69 -0.01 -20.99
C GLU A 45 19.35 -0.57 -20.50
N GLU A 46 19.12 -0.61 -19.17
CA GLU A 46 17.88 -1.07 -18.59
C GLU A 46 16.70 -0.14 -18.91
N GLN A 47 16.95 1.17 -18.95
CA GLN A 47 15.92 2.17 -19.31
C GLN A 47 15.36 2.00 -20.72
N ILE A 48 16.09 1.34 -21.64
CA ILE A 48 15.65 1.12 -23.02
C ILE A 48 14.44 0.16 -23.08
N PHE A 49 14.39 -0.85 -22.20
CA PHE A 49 13.32 -1.87 -22.21
C PHE A 49 12.34 -1.75 -21.05
N ILE A 50 12.54 -0.77 -20.16
CA ILE A 50 11.65 -0.52 -19.01
C ILE A 50 10.75 0.66 -19.32
N ASP A 51 9.45 0.49 -19.14
CA ASP A 51 8.52 1.62 -19.07
C ASP A 51 8.67 2.33 -17.73
N ILE A 52 9.41 3.44 -17.73
CA ILE A 52 9.71 4.25 -16.54
C ILE A 52 8.44 4.73 -15.84
N ASN A 53 7.42 5.18 -16.61
CA ASN A 53 6.16 5.64 -16.05
C ASN A 53 5.41 4.53 -15.34
N LYS A 54 5.44 3.33 -15.89
CA LYS A 54 4.81 2.16 -15.29
C LYS A 54 5.59 1.67 -14.08
N ALA A 55 6.92 1.61 -14.17
CA ALA A 55 7.79 1.20 -13.08
C ALA A 55 7.78 2.18 -11.88
N SER A 56 7.49 3.47 -12.11
CA SER A 56 7.29 4.43 -11.01
C SER A 56 5.98 4.23 -10.24
N ASN A 57 4.96 3.67 -10.90
CA ASN A 57 3.66 3.40 -10.30
C ASN A 57 3.53 1.98 -9.74
N GLU A 58 4.22 1.03 -10.36
CA GLU A 58 4.12 -0.40 -10.06
C GLU A 58 5.51 -0.99 -9.86
N ILE A 59 5.63 -1.97 -8.98
CA ILE A 59 6.87 -2.73 -8.86
C ILE A 59 7.18 -3.42 -10.19
N ALA A 60 8.45 -3.45 -10.58
CA ALA A 60 8.87 -4.08 -11.81
C ALA A 60 9.87 -5.21 -11.52
N LEU A 61 9.65 -6.38 -12.11
CA LEU A 61 10.56 -7.51 -12.09
C LEU A 61 11.23 -7.61 -13.47
N LEU A 62 12.53 -7.38 -13.48
CA LEU A 62 13.37 -7.44 -14.69
C LEU A 62 13.91 -8.85 -14.87
N ASP A 63 13.73 -9.40 -16.05
CA ASP A 63 14.48 -10.56 -16.52
C ASP A 63 15.67 -10.07 -17.36
N ASN A 64 16.85 -10.09 -16.75
CA ASN A 64 18.06 -9.55 -17.37
C ASN A 64 18.52 -10.38 -18.57
N LYS A 65 18.16 -11.68 -18.62
CA LYS A 65 18.52 -12.58 -19.71
C LYS A 65 17.65 -12.36 -20.95
N ASN A 66 16.34 -12.28 -20.75
CA ASN A 66 15.37 -12.17 -21.84
C ASN A 66 15.00 -10.72 -22.17
N LYS A 67 15.51 -9.73 -21.41
CA LYS A 67 15.18 -8.30 -21.51
C LYS A 67 13.67 -8.05 -21.47
N THR A 68 12.97 -8.77 -20.61
CA THR A 68 11.53 -8.62 -20.41
C THR A 68 11.22 -8.10 -19.01
N VAL A 69 10.10 -7.40 -18.86
CA VAL A 69 9.70 -6.80 -17.59
C VAL A 69 8.27 -7.17 -17.26
N LEU A 70 8.06 -7.68 -16.07
CA LEU A 70 6.74 -7.86 -15.46
C LEU A 70 6.46 -6.70 -14.51
N TYR A 71 5.19 -6.27 -14.42
CA TYR A 71 4.80 -5.14 -13.57
C TYR A 71 3.70 -5.51 -12.58
N GLY A 72 3.71 -4.83 -11.43
CA GLY A 72 2.66 -4.88 -10.44
C GLY A 72 2.44 -6.29 -9.88
N ILE A 73 1.18 -6.73 -9.87
CA ILE A 73 0.81 -8.03 -9.31
C ILE A 73 1.44 -9.19 -10.09
N ASP A 74 1.68 -9.04 -11.40
CA ASP A 74 2.29 -10.09 -12.21
C ASP A 74 3.75 -10.35 -11.78
N SER A 75 4.49 -9.29 -11.37
CA SER A 75 5.82 -9.40 -10.76
C SER A 75 5.78 -10.18 -9.45
N LEU A 76 4.84 -9.82 -8.56
CA LEU A 76 4.71 -10.47 -7.25
C LEU A 76 4.30 -11.93 -7.39
N LEU A 77 3.34 -12.23 -8.26
CA LEU A 77 2.91 -13.60 -8.54
C LEU A 77 4.05 -14.46 -9.10
N LYS A 78 4.93 -13.87 -9.92
CA LYS A 78 6.11 -14.57 -10.45
C LYS A 78 7.11 -14.91 -9.35
N VAL A 79 7.44 -13.94 -8.48
CA VAL A 79 8.39 -14.16 -7.37
C VAL A 79 7.84 -15.20 -6.38
N ILE A 80 6.60 -15.03 -5.93
CA ILE A 80 5.97 -15.95 -4.97
C ILE A 80 5.73 -17.32 -5.63
N GLY A 81 5.25 -17.33 -6.88
CA GLY A 81 4.91 -18.54 -7.62
C GLY A 81 6.08 -19.45 -7.90
N ASN A 82 7.30 -18.89 -8.05
CA ASN A 82 8.51 -19.70 -8.20
C ASN A 82 8.76 -20.62 -6.99
N SER A 83 8.47 -20.12 -5.78
CA SER A 83 8.56 -20.91 -4.54
C SER A 83 7.27 -21.67 -4.22
N PHE A 84 6.12 -21.11 -4.59
CA PHE A 84 4.79 -21.65 -4.32
C PHE A 84 3.92 -21.71 -5.59
N PRO A 85 4.09 -22.72 -6.48
CA PRO A 85 3.38 -22.80 -7.76
C PRO A 85 1.85 -22.79 -7.63
N PHE A 86 1.32 -23.26 -6.51
CA PHE A 86 -0.11 -23.24 -6.21
C PHE A 86 -0.66 -21.81 -6.13
N ILE A 87 0.09 -20.89 -5.48
CA ILE A 87 -0.30 -19.48 -5.36
C ILE A 87 -0.33 -18.80 -6.73
N GLU A 88 0.66 -19.10 -7.60
CA GLU A 88 0.69 -18.59 -8.96
C GLU A 88 -0.52 -19.06 -9.78
N LYS A 89 -0.87 -20.36 -9.69
CA LYS A 89 -2.04 -20.91 -10.38
C LYS A 89 -3.33 -20.23 -9.94
N ILE A 90 -3.57 -20.09 -8.62
CA ILE A 90 -4.75 -19.41 -8.08
C ILE A 90 -4.74 -17.92 -8.47
N GLY A 91 -3.62 -17.24 -8.29
CA GLY A 91 -3.48 -15.81 -8.59
C GLY A 91 -3.69 -15.47 -10.07
N ASN A 92 -3.40 -16.41 -10.97
CA ASN A 92 -3.62 -16.26 -12.41
C ASN A 92 -5.04 -16.59 -12.88
N VAL A 93 -5.93 -17.12 -12.02
CA VAL A 93 -7.36 -17.24 -12.34
C VAL A 93 -7.93 -15.86 -12.66
N LYS A 94 -8.59 -15.70 -13.80
CA LYS A 94 -9.02 -14.39 -14.34
C LYS A 94 -9.74 -13.50 -13.34
N THR A 95 -10.67 -14.03 -12.56
CA THR A 95 -11.44 -13.30 -11.54
C THR A 95 -10.54 -12.86 -10.38
N ILE A 96 -9.71 -13.77 -9.87
CA ILE A 96 -8.81 -13.50 -8.76
C ILE A 96 -7.76 -12.48 -9.19
N LYS A 97 -7.16 -12.66 -10.36
CA LYS A 97 -6.17 -11.73 -10.93
C LYS A 97 -6.74 -10.33 -11.11
N PHE A 98 -7.97 -10.19 -11.55
CA PHE A 98 -8.65 -8.90 -11.66
C PHE A 98 -8.76 -8.21 -10.29
N PHE A 99 -9.21 -8.95 -9.26
CA PHE A 99 -9.31 -8.44 -7.90
C PHE A 99 -7.94 -8.05 -7.33
N LEU A 100 -6.94 -8.93 -7.47
CA LEU A 100 -5.57 -8.66 -7.03
C LEU A 100 -4.96 -7.42 -7.70
N LYS A 101 -5.20 -7.21 -9.01
CA LYS A 101 -4.77 -5.99 -9.71
C LYS A 101 -5.42 -4.73 -9.12
N LYS A 102 -6.69 -4.76 -8.77
CA LYS A 102 -7.38 -3.62 -8.14
C LYS A 102 -6.87 -3.33 -6.74
N LEU A 103 -6.69 -4.38 -5.94
CA LEU A 103 -6.12 -4.28 -4.60
C LEU A 103 -4.68 -3.75 -4.64
N TYR A 104 -3.86 -4.29 -5.54
CA TYR A 104 -2.51 -3.81 -5.75
C TYR A 104 -2.48 -2.31 -6.12
N SER A 105 -3.29 -1.89 -7.09
CA SER A 105 -3.38 -0.48 -7.48
C SER A 105 -3.85 0.40 -6.32
N PHE A 106 -4.82 -0.07 -5.53
CA PHE A 106 -5.30 0.64 -4.34
C PHE A 106 -4.17 0.91 -3.34
N ILE A 107 -3.35 -0.09 -3.04
CA ILE A 107 -2.19 0.05 -2.14
C ILE A 107 -1.10 0.92 -2.79
N SER A 108 -0.75 0.64 -4.04
CA SER A 108 0.37 1.29 -4.73
C SER A 108 0.17 2.80 -4.89
N TYR A 109 -1.02 3.25 -5.33
CA TYR A 109 -1.33 4.68 -5.47
C TYR A 109 -1.46 5.40 -4.12
N ASN A 110 -1.66 4.68 -3.02
CA ASN A 110 -1.77 5.25 -1.68
C ASN A 110 -0.54 5.00 -0.80
N ARG A 111 0.51 4.32 -1.30
CA ARG A 111 1.66 3.92 -0.49
C ARG A 111 2.34 5.07 0.28
N LYS A 112 2.44 6.26 -0.33
CA LYS A 112 3.04 7.46 0.31
C LYS A 112 2.18 8.07 1.42
N VAL A 113 0.88 7.76 1.44
CA VAL A 113 -0.05 8.19 2.49
C VAL A 113 -0.14 7.14 3.60
N ILE A 114 -0.10 5.86 3.22
CA ILE A 114 -0.10 4.74 4.18
C ILE A 114 1.18 4.75 5.00
N ILE A 115 2.34 4.88 4.36
CA ILE A 115 3.64 4.98 5.03
C ILE A 115 4.40 6.13 4.38
N PRO A 116 4.58 7.27 5.10
CA PRO A 116 5.30 8.42 4.58
C PRO A 116 6.73 8.07 4.20
N ASN A 117 7.18 8.59 3.07
CA ASN A 117 8.55 8.41 2.62
C ASN A 117 9.55 9.15 3.51
N LYS A 118 10.78 8.66 3.55
CA LYS A 118 11.93 9.46 3.98
C LYS A 118 12.10 10.64 3.04
N LYS A 119 12.71 11.74 3.52
CA LYS A 119 12.95 12.97 2.71
C LYS A 119 13.59 12.61 1.37
N GLU A 120 13.04 13.17 0.30
CA GLU A 120 13.56 13.04 -1.05
C GLU A 120 15.00 13.57 -1.13
N ASN A 121 15.96 12.67 -1.28
CA ASN A 121 17.32 13.03 -1.61
C ASN A 121 17.35 13.30 -3.11
N GLY A 122 17.77 14.49 -3.55
CA GLY A 122 17.72 14.99 -4.93
C GLY A 122 18.41 14.12 -6.00
N LYS A 123 17.97 12.89 -6.18
CA LYS A 123 18.44 11.92 -7.17
C LYS A 123 17.83 12.21 -8.53
N ALA A 124 18.60 11.94 -9.60
CA ALA A 124 18.22 12.23 -10.98
C ALA A 124 16.93 11.48 -11.41
N ILE A 125 16.72 10.26 -10.92
CA ILE A 125 15.54 9.45 -11.22
C ILE A 125 14.84 9.11 -9.90
N GLN A 126 13.61 9.58 -9.74
CA GLN A 126 12.80 9.36 -8.54
C GLN A 126 11.59 8.47 -8.85
N CYS A 127 11.29 7.55 -7.94
CA CYS A 127 10.11 6.71 -8.03
C CYS A 127 8.88 7.45 -7.46
N ILE A 128 8.38 8.44 -8.22
CA ILE A 128 7.21 9.22 -7.79
C ILE A 128 5.97 8.65 -8.48
N PRO A 129 5.08 7.95 -7.74
CA PRO A 129 3.83 7.45 -8.31
C PRO A 129 2.94 8.62 -8.73
N SER A 130 2.28 8.45 -9.87
CA SER A 130 1.30 9.41 -10.34
C SER A 130 0.14 9.55 -9.34
N PHE A 131 -0.38 10.77 -9.17
CA PHE A 131 -1.51 10.99 -8.27
C PHE A 131 -2.80 10.49 -8.90
N SER A 132 -3.53 9.61 -8.21
CA SER A 132 -4.83 9.11 -8.65
C SER A 132 -5.95 9.58 -7.73
N TYR A 133 -6.78 10.51 -8.20
CA TYR A 133 -7.96 10.99 -7.46
C TYR A 133 -8.89 9.86 -7.03
N LYS A 134 -9.16 8.92 -7.94
CA LYS A 134 -10.02 7.76 -7.69
C LYS A 134 -9.54 6.92 -6.52
N TYR A 135 -8.28 6.50 -6.54
CA TYR A 135 -7.73 5.65 -5.49
C TYR A 135 -7.53 6.42 -4.18
N ARG A 136 -7.24 7.73 -4.24
CA ARG A 136 -7.12 8.57 -3.05
C ARG A 136 -8.47 8.73 -2.34
N ILE A 137 -9.53 9.02 -3.06
CA ILE A 137 -10.89 9.13 -2.49
C ILE A 137 -11.33 7.78 -1.94
N LEU A 138 -11.11 6.69 -2.69
CA LEU A 138 -11.44 5.34 -2.23
C LEU A 138 -10.72 4.98 -0.93
N TYR A 139 -9.46 5.37 -0.78
CA TYR A 139 -8.69 5.16 0.44
C TYR A 139 -9.25 5.95 1.62
N ILE A 140 -9.58 7.22 1.42
CA ILE A 140 -10.18 8.07 2.45
C ILE A 140 -11.51 7.46 2.93
N VAL A 141 -12.38 7.07 2.01
CA VAL A 141 -13.67 6.42 2.33
C VAL A 141 -13.45 5.10 3.09
N PHE A 142 -12.53 4.27 2.62
CA PHE A 142 -12.16 3.02 3.31
C PHE A 142 -11.69 3.30 4.75
N ALA A 143 -10.80 4.28 4.93
CA ALA A 143 -10.27 4.61 6.26
C ALA A 143 -11.35 5.18 7.20
N ILE A 144 -12.27 6.02 6.68
CA ILE A 144 -13.44 6.51 7.44
C ILE A 144 -14.28 5.34 7.95
N ILE A 145 -14.65 4.42 7.06
CA ILE A 145 -15.52 3.28 7.40
C ILE A 145 -14.84 2.38 8.43
N MET A 146 -13.57 2.03 8.21
CA MET A 146 -12.82 1.16 9.13
C MET A 146 -12.62 1.81 10.49
N THR A 147 -12.29 3.11 10.54
CA THR A 147 -12.18 3.86 11.79
C THR A 147 -13.52 3.89 12.54
N ALA A 148 -14.61 4.23 11.84
CA ALA A 148 -15.94 4.28 12.44
C ALA A 148 -16.40 2.91 12.97
N LEU A 149 -16.15 1.82 12.24
CA LEU A 149 -16.45 0.45 12.68
C LEU A 149 -15.68 0.07 13.95
N THR A 150 -14.39 0.37 13.99
CA THR A 150 -13.55 0.05 15.14
C THR A 150 -13.99 0.85 16.38
N LEU A 151 -14.23 2.17 16.22
CA LEU A 151 -14.67 3.02 17.32
C LEU A 151 -16.06 2.66 17.82
N TYR A 152 -16.99 2.32 16.93
CA TYR A 152 -18.33 1.84 17.29
C TYR A 152 -18.26 0.60 18.15
N ASN A 153 -17.52 -0.43 17.72
CA ASN A 153 -17.36 -1.65 18.50
C ASN A 153 -16.62 -1.40 19.82
N PHE A 154 -15.63 -0.52 19.84
CA PHE A 154 -14.90 -0.17 21.05
C PHE A 154 -15.78 0.61 22.04
N SER A 155 -16.63 1.53 21.58
CA SER A 155 -17.53 2.29 22.44
C SER A 155 -18.52 1.40 23.20
N ALA A 156 -18.89 0.24 22.63
CA ALA A 156 -19.75 -0.74 23.28
C ALA A 156 -19.11 -1.42 24.49
N LEU A 157 -17.77 -1.37 24.63
CA LEU A 157 -17.04 -1.91 25.80
C LEU A 157 -16.97 -0.94 26.97
N LEU A 158 -17.30 0.33 26.74
CA LEU A 158 -17.20 1.38 27.76
C LEU A 158 -18.55 1.51 28.49
N ALA A 159 -18.73 0.77 29.59
CA ALA A 159 -19.99 0.69 30.30
C ALA A 159 -20.48 2.05 30.86
N ASP A 160 -19.56 2.94 31.23
CA ASP A 160 -19.88 4.25 31.83
C ASP A 160 -20.11 5.37 30.80
N PHE A 161 -19.98 5.08 29.52
CA PHE A 161 -20.19 6.05 28.47
C PHE A 161 -21.44 5.74 27.64
N PRO A 162 -22.13 6.77 27.12
CA PRO A 162 -23.26 6.55 26.22
C PRO A 162 -22.82 5.72 25.02
N GLN A 163 -23.51 4.61 24.78
CA GLN A 163 -23.18 3.75 23.64
C GLN A 163 -23.17 4.55 22.33
N GLY A 164 -22.08 4.40 21.58
CA GLY A 164 -21.94 5.03 20.26
C GLY A 164 -22.94 4.44 19.27
N ASN A 165 -23.43 5.28 18.38
CA ASN A 165 -24.13 4.84 17.17
C ASN A 165 -23.13 4.87 16.01
N PHE A 166 -23.18 3.87 15.14
CA PHE A 166 -22.31 3.82 13.93
C PHE A 166 -22.39 5.10 13.10
N SER A 167 -23.59 5.68 12.95
CA SER A 167 -23.79 6.96 12.25
C SER A 167 -23.06 8.11 12.93
N ARG A 168 -23.01 8.14 14.27
CA ARG A 168 -22.24 9.15 15.02
C ARG A 168 -20.76 9.04 14.72
N GLU A 169 -20.19 7.84 14.73
CA GLU A 169 -18.77 7.62 14.45
C GLU A 169 -18.42 7.97 13.01
N LEU A 170 -19.31 7.69 12.05
CA LEU A 170 -19.17 8.13 10.66
C LEU A 170 -19.16 9.65 10.54
N ILE A 171 -20.12 10.34 11.20
CA ILE A 171 -20.20 11.81 11.17
C ILE A 171 -18.95 12.43 11.80
N LEU A 172 -18.44 11.89 12.90
CA LEU A 172 -17.23 12.38 13.54
C LEU A 172 -16.00 12.18 12.65
N SER A 173 -15.83 10.97 12.09
CA SER A 173 -14.71 10.65 11.19
C SER A 173 -14.72 11.47 9.90
N PHE A 174 -15.90 11.73 9.33
CA PHE A 174 -16.06 12.58 8.15
C PHE A 174 -15.95 14.07 8.50
N GLY A 175 -16.55 14.47 9.62
CA GLY A 175 -16.58 15.85 10.09
C GLY A 175 -15.20 16.43 10.36
N GLN A 176 -14.26 15.63 10.89
CA GLN A 176 -12.87 16.08 11.07
C GLN A 176 -12.18 16.43 9.74
N ILE A 177 -12.47 15.69 8.65
CA ILE A 177 -11.94 16.01 7.31
C ILE A 177 -12.51 17.32 6.81
N ILE A 178 -13.83 17.51 6.90
CA ILE A 178 -14.47 18.75 6.47
C ILE A 178 -13.92 19.93 7.26
N PHE A 179 -13.91 19.83 8.58
CA PHE A 179 -13.42 20.90 9.46
C PHE A 179 -11.98 21.32 9.10
N GLN A 180 -11.09 20.36 8.94
CA GLN A 180 -9.71 20.68 8.59
C GLN A 180 -9.55 21.15 7.15
N SER A 181 -10.37 20.66 6.22
CA SER A 181 -10.36 21.10 4.82
C SER A 181 -10.71 22.57 4.66
N ILE A 182 -11.50 23.15 5.58
CA ILE A 182 -11.84 24.59 5.57
C ILE A 182 -10.56 25.45 5.64
N PHE A 183 -9.59 25.06 6.47
CA PHE A 183 -8.31 25.78 6.60
C PHE A 183 -7.41 25.60 5.37
N LEU A 184 -7.68 24.61 4.54
CA LEU A 184 -6.89 24.26 3.37
C LEU A 184 -7.50 24.73 2.05
N LEU A 185 -8.60 25.51 2.09
CA LEU A 185 -9.30 25.97 0.88
C LEU A 185 -8.44 26.81 -0.08
N LYS A 186 -7.32 27.38 0.42
CA LYS A 186 -6.37 28.15 -0.40
C LYS A 186 -5.42 27.24 -1.23
N PHE A 187 -5.37 25.95 -0.93
CA PHE A 187 -4.48 25.00 -1.59
C PHE A 187 -5.19 24.29 -2.75
N ASP A 188 -4.41 23.68 -3.63
CA ASP A 188 -4.92 22.88 -4.73
C ASP A 188 -5.59 21.58 -4.23
N ARG A 189 -6.51 21.05 -5.02
CA ARG A 189 -7.30 19.84 -4.68
C ARG A 189 -6.42 18.62 -4.37
N LYS A 190 -5.28 18.48 -5.03
CA LYS A 190 -4.34 17.39 -4.80
C LYS A 190 -3.74 17.47 -3.40
N THR A 191 -3.34 18.66 -2.96
CA THR A 191 -2.79 18.93 -1.62
C THR A 191 -3.85 18.65 -0.55
N ILE A 192 -5.09 19.13 -0.73
CA ILE A 192 -6.19 18.85 0.20
C ILE A 192 -6.42 17.35 0.36
N LEU A 193 -6.51 16.61 -0.75
CA LEU A 193 -6.73 15.16 -0.70
C LEU A 193 -5.53 14.37 -0.15
N ASN A 194 -4.31 14.85 -0.35
CA ASN A 194 -3.13 14.26 0.29
C ASN A 194 -3.18 14.44 1.81
N TYR A 195 -3.52 15.66 2.25
CA TYR A 195 -3.67 15.95 3.67
C TYR A 195 -4.79 15.11 4.30
N ALA A 196 -5.98 15.07 3.68
CA ALA A 196 -7.09 14.25 4.15
C ALA A 196 -6.72 12.75 4.21
N GLY A 197 -5.98 12.27 3.22
CA GLY A 197 -5.46 10.91 3.21
C GLY A 197 -4.52 10.63 4.40
N ASN A 198 -3.55 11.52 4.66
CA ASN A 198 -2.63 11.39 5.80
C ASN A 198 -3.38 11.45 7.14
N LEU A 199 -4.33 12.37 7.29
CA LEU A 199 -5.19 12.49 8.47
C LEU A 199 -5.93 11.17 8.73
N MET A 200 -6.56 10.63 7.70
CA MET A 200 -7.30 9.37 7.82
C MET A 200 -6.40 8.16 8.05
N THR A 201 -5.15 8.20 7.59
CA THR A 201 -4.16 7.19 7.93
C THR A 201 -3.87 7.18 9.43
N VAL A 202 -3.66 8.35 10.03
CA VAL A 202 -3.45 8.47 11.49
C VAL A 202 -4.67 7.95 12.25
N SER A 203 -5.88 8.36 11.84
CA SER A 203 -7.13 7.90 12.46
C SER A 203 -7.31 6.38 12.35
N LEU A 204 -7.02 5.81 11.17
CA LEU A 204 -7.09 4.38 10.91
C LEU A 204 -6.09 3.61 11.79
N PHE A 205 -4.83 4.00 11.81
CA PHE A 205 -3.84 3.33 12.65
C PHE A 205 -4.15 3.48 14.14
N GLY A 206 -4.58 4.67 14.58
CA GLY A 206 -5.03 4.89 15.96
C GLY A 206 -6.19 3.98 16.36
N SER A 207 -7.19 3.83 15.48
CA SER A 207 -8.30 2.92 15.73
C SER A 207 -7.88 1.45 15.72
N LEU A 208 -6.97 1.05 14.81
CA LEU A 208 -6.47 -0.32 14.76
C LEU A 208 -5.68 -0.73 16.01
N LEU A 209 -5.07 0.21 16.74
CA LEU A 209 -4.45 -0.07 18.03
C LEU A 209 -5.45 -0.53 19.10
N LEU A 210 -6.74 -0.27 18.92
CA LEU A 210 -7.82 -0.75 19.80
C LEU A 210 -8.26 -2.18 19.46
N THR A 211 -7.91 -2.68 18.28
CA THR A 211 -8.34 -4.00 17.80
C THR A 211 -7.92 -5.17 18.71
N PRO A 212 -6.71 -5.21 19.31
CA PRO A 212 -6.35 -6.26 20.26
C PRO A 212 -7.27 -6.35 21.45
N ILE A 213 -7.74 -5.19 21.96
CA ILE A 213 -8.68 -5.14 23.10
C ILE A 213 -10.05 -5.71 22.67
N LEU A 214 -10.51 -5.38 21.45
CA LEU A 214 -11.74 -5.94 20.90
C LEU A 214 -11.67 -7.46 20.75
N ILE A 215 -10.55 -7.98 20.24
CA ILE A 215 -10.32 -9.42 20.08
C ILE A 215 -10.28 -10.11 21.45
N LEU A 216 -9.57 -9.52 22.43
CA LEU A 216 -9.49 -10.05 23.78
C LEU A 216 -10.87 -10.14 24.43
N ASN A 217 -11.68 -9.08 24.31
CA ASN A 217 -13.05 -9.07 24.83
C ASN A 217 -13.91 -10.16 24.20
N LEU A 218 -13.78 -10.37 22.88
CA LEU A 218 -14.51 -11.42 22.17
C LEU A 218 -14.13 -12.82 22.67
N LEU A 219 -12.84 -13.04 22.99
CA LEU A 219 -12.34 -14.32 23.49
C LEU A 219 -12.73 -14.59 24.96
N ILE A 220 -12.89 -13.55 25.77
CA ILE A 220 -13.25 -13.71 27.22
C ILE A 220 -14.75 -13.87 27.39
N ASN A 221 -15.57 -13.28 26.50
CA ASN A 221 -17.03 -13.32 26.57
C ASN A 221 -17.66 -14.51 25.79
N ILE A 222 -16.82 -15.46 25.28
CA ILE A 222 -17.24 -16.74 24.73
C ILE A 222 -17.16 -17.81 25.83
#